data_b8ed591bc885c7bea0d599fe7b6d4c44
#
_entry.id   b8ed591bc885c7bea0d599fe7b6d4c44
#
_cell.length_a   1.000
_cell.length_b   1.000
_cell.length_c   1.000
_cell.angle_alpha   90.00
_cell.angle_beta   90.00
_cell.angle_gamma   90.00
#
_symmetry.space_group_name_H-M   'P 1'
#
loop_
_entity.id
_entity.type
_entity.pdbx_description
1 polymer ?
#
loop_
_entity_poly.entity_id
_entity_poly.type
_entity_poly.pdbx_seq_one_letter_code
_entity_poly.pdbx_strand_id
1 'polypeptide(L)'
;SILSFSRLLASMSEILFNNKIFEKTYTKDYFIKKIKNKFTQVWGIFLDYQINYVVSRSSLLNNDIEMFHIFGSLVYNQNLFMKKNGKANHFRDEWWQDIVHMGDKKGISAMTISDLTGIPRPTVIRKLKKLLDGKNVVKDKNNLYSFKDGPLMKKFNEIRMQNVQALSNTISKINNIVIDN
;
A
#
# COMPACT_ATOMS: atom_id res chain seq x y z
N SER A 1 4.79 -3.76 11.41
CA SER A 1 5.61 -4.32 12.51
C SER A 1 6.96 -4.82 11.99
N ILE A 2 7.98 -4.91 12.89
CA ILE A 2 9.30 -5.50 12.57
C ILE A 2 9.15 -6.88 11.93
N LEU A 3 8.22 -7.69 12.43
CA LEU A 3 7.95 -9.03 11.94
C LEU A 3 7.50 -9.05 10.47
N SER A 4 6.59 -8.18 10.09
CA SER A 4 6.11 -8.08 8.70
C SER A 4 7.21 -7.59 7.76
N PHE A 5 8.01 -6.63 8.22
CA PHE A 5 9.12 -6.11 7.45
C PHE A 5 10.26 -7.14 7.27
N SER A 6 10.58 -7.89 8.32
CA SER A 6 11.56 -8.98 8.24
C SER A 6 11.13 -10.13 7.31
N ARG A 7 9.82 -10.42 7.23
CA ARG A 7 9.27 -11.37 6.25
C ARG A 7 9.46 -10.87 4.83
N LEU A 8 9.19 -9.59 4.58
CA LEU A 8 9.39 -8.98 3.27
C LEU A 8 10.85 -9.09 2.83
N LEU A 9 11.79 -8.71 3.71
CA LEU A 9 13.23 -8.79 3.39
C LEU A 9 13.69 -10.24 3.15
N ALA A 10 13.20 -11.22 3.91
CA ALA A 10 13.51 -12.62 3.70
C ALA A 10 13.03 -13.11 2.32
N SER A 11 11.77 -12.84 1.96
CA SER A 11 11.22 -13.20 0.64
C SER A 11 11.98 -12.51 -0.50
N MET A 12 12.40 -11.27 -0.31
CA MET A 12 13.24 -10.58 -1.30
C MET A 12 14.62 -11.21 -1.42
N SER A 13 15.24 -11.63 -0.31
CA SER A 13 16.55 -12.30 -0.37
C SER A 13 16.48 -13.62 -1.14
N GLU A 14 15.37 -14.36 -1.05
CA GLU A 14 15.13 -15.57 -1.85
C GLU A 14 15.04 -15.25 -3.35
N ILE A 15 14.29 -14.20 -3.71
CA ILE A 15 14.17 -13.74 -5.10
C ILE A 15 15.54 -13.33 -5.64
N LEU A 16 16.31 -12.56 -4.89
CA LEU A 16 17.63 -12.09 -5.28
C LEU A 16 18.64 -13.25 -5.40
N PHE A 17 18.57 -14.25 -4.53
CA PHE A 17 19.35 -15.46 -4.64
C PHE A 17 19.00 -16.26 -5.91
N ASN A 18 17.73 -16.49 -6.18
CA ASN A 18 17.27 -17.21 -7.37
C ASN A 18 17.67 -16.51 -8.68
N ASN A 19 17.81 -15.18 -8.66
CA ASN A 19 18.28 -14.37 -9.77
C ASN A 19 19.81 -14.18 -9.77
N LYS A 20 20.56 -14.92 -8.95
CA LYS A 20 22.05 -14.88 -8.86
C LYS A 20 22.62 -13.50 -8.48
N ILE A 21 21.84 -12.68 -7.79
CA ILE A 21 22.28 -11.37 -7.28
C ILE A 21 22.88 -11.51 -5.88
N PHE A 22 22.31 -12.41 -5.06
CA PHE A 22 22.86 -12.79 -3.77
C PHE A 22 23.53 -14.16 -3.84
N GLU A 23 24.59 -14.36 -3.05
CA GLU A 23 25.29 -15.63 -2.93
C GLU A 23 24.58 -16.63 -2.00
N LYS A 24 23.72 -16.12 -1.10
CA LYS A 24 22.95 -16.92 -0.14
C LYS A 24 21.60 -16.27 0.19
N THR A 25 20.70 -17.08 0.72
CA THR A 25 19.42 -16.60 1.29
C THR A 25 19.59 -16.23 2.76
N TYR A 26 18.73 -15.33 3.23
CA TYR A 26 18.69 -14.90 4.63
C TYR A 26 17.32 -15.17 5.21
N THR A 27 17.27 -15.76 6.41
CA THR A 27 16.03 -16.09 7.10
C THR A 27 15.35 -14.87 7.71
N LYS A 28 14.06 -15.00 7.97
CA LYS A 28 13.29 -13.99 8.72
C LYS A 28 13.96 -13.66 10.07
N ASP A 29 14.45 -14.68 10.79
CA ASP A 29 15.03 -14.51 12.13
C ASP A 29 16.38 -13.81 12.07
N TYR A 30 17.16 -14.04 11.02
CA TYR A 30 18.36 -13.24 10.74
C TYR A 30 18.01 -11.75 10.64
N PHE A 31 17.04 -11.39 9.81
CA PHE A 31 16.61 -10.00 9.66
C PHE A 31 16.03 -9.41 10.94
N ILE A 32 15.25 -10.16 11.73
CA ILE A 32 14.76 -9.71 13.04
C ILE A 32 15.92 -9.31 13.95
N LYS A 33 16.93 -10.17 14.07
CA LYS A 33 18.11 -9.92 14.92
C LYS A 33 18.87 -8.67 14.44
N LYS A 34 19.13 -8.57 13.14
CA LYS A 34 19.89 -7.45 12.55
C LYS A 34 19.14 -6.12 12.67
N ILE A 35 17.82 -6.12 12.39
CA ILE A 35 16.99 -4.91 12.54
C ILE A 35 16.95 -4.46 14.00
N LYS A 36 16.83 -5.38 14.97
CA LYS A 36 16.85 -5.01 16.39
C LYS A 36 18.16 -4.33 16.78
N ASN A 37 19.29 -4.83 16.32
CA ASN A 37 20.62 -4.29 16.63
C ASN A 37 20.87 -2.93 15.98
N LYS A 38 20.29 -2.68 14.82
CA LYS A 38 20.46 -1.43 14.03
C LYS A 38 19.15 -0.66 13.89
N PHE A 39 18.26 -0.79 14.89
CA PHE A 39 16.88 -0.34 14.82
C PHE A 39 16.76 1.13 14.41
N THR A 40 17.50 2.03 15.05
CA THR A 40 17.39 3.47 14.79
C THR A 40 17.73 3.81 13.33
N GLN A 41 18.76 3.18 12.76
CA GLN A 41 19.17 3.43 11.39
C GLN A 41 18.14 2.89 10.39
N VAL A 42 17.72 1.63 10.56
CA VAL A 42 16.71 0.99 9.71
C VAL A 42 15.39 1.72 9.78
N TRP A 43 14.97 2.10 11.01
CA TRP A 43 13.71 2.80 11.22
C TRP A 43 13.73 4.22 10.64
N GLY A 44 14.85 4.94 10.76
CA GLY A 44 15.02 6.26 10.15
C GLY A 44 14.84 6.22 8.62
N ILE A 45 15.50 5.28 7.95
CA ILE A 45 15.38 5.10 6.49
C ILE A 45 13.94 4.73 6.09
N PHE A 46 13.30 3.85 6.87
CA PHE A 46 11.93 3.44 6.60
C PHE A 46 10.92 4.58 6.81
N LEU A 47 11.09 5.39 7.88
CA LEU A 47 10.25 6.55 8.13
C LEU A 47 10.40 7.62 7.06
N ASP A 48 11.62 7.88 6.59
CA ASP A 48 11.84 8.80 5.47
C ASP A 48 11.04 8.39 4.23
N TYR A 49 11.10 7.11 3.87
CA TYR A 49 10.25 6.57 2.81
C TYR A 49 8.76 6.75 3.08
N GLN A 50 8.29 6.41 4.30
CA GLN A 50 6.87 6.48 4.65
C GLN A 50 6.33 7.91 4.60
N ILE A 51 7.09 8.89 5.12
CA ILE A 51 6.70 10.30 5.09
C ILE A 51 6.58 10.76 3.63
N ASN A 52 7.60 10.53 2.81
CA ASN A 52 7.59 10.90 1.40
C ASN A 52 6.46 10.22 0.62
N TYR A 53 6.18 8.94 0.91
CA TYR A 53 5.05 8.21 0.32
C TYR A 53 3.70 8.85 0.67
N VAL A 54 3.47 9.16 1.95
CA VAL A 54 2.21 9.78 2.41
C VAL A 54 2.06 11.19 1.84
N VAL A 55 3.11 12.00 1.87
CA VAL A 55 3.09 13.37 1.33
C VAL A 55 2.79 13.35 -0.16
N SER A 56 3.50 12.55 -0.95
CA SER A 56 3.29 12.49 -2.40
C SER A 56 1.88 12.00 -2.78
N ARG A 57 1.29 11.13 -1.98
CA ARG A 57 -0.06 10.59 -2.21
C ARG A 57 -1.16 11.54 -1.74
N SER A 58 -0.98 12.16 -0.57
CA SER A 58 -1.96 13.11 -0.05
C SER A 58 -2.03 14.39 -0.89
N SER A 59 -0.93 14.77 -1.56
CA SER A 59 -0.91 15.93 -2.47
C SER A 59 -1.90 15.77 -3.63
N LEU A 60 -2.13 14.54 -4.11
CA LEU A 60 -3.15 14.25 -5.12
C LEU A 60 -4.60 14.49 -4.64
N LEU A 61 -4.76 14.60 -3.34
CA LEU A 61 -6.02 14.86 -2.63
C LEU A 61 -6.00 16.23 -1.91
N ASN A 62 -5.25 17.20 -2.42
CA ASN A 62 -5.09 18.53 -1.86
C ASN A 62 -4.56 18.50 -0.41
N ASN A 63 -3.63 17.61 -0.12
CA ASN A 63 -3.04 17.36 1.20
C ASN A 63 -4.05 16.94 2.28
N ASP A 64 -5.20 16.41 1.87
CA ASP A 64 -6.22 15.90 2.77
C ASP A 64 -5.89 14.47 3.19
N ILE A 65 -5.14 14.31 4.30
CA ILE A 65 -4.70 13.02 4.82
C ILE A 65 -5.88 12.12 5.20
N GLU A 66 -6.95 12.66 5.78
CA GLU A 66 -8.14 11.86 6.09
C GLU A 66 -8.79 11.32 4.81
N MET A 67 -8.88 12.14 3.75
CA MET A 67 -9.39 11.68 2.46
C MET A 67 -8.48 10.60 1.84
N PHE A 68 -7.17 10.72 2.00
CA PHE A 68 -6.21 9.70 1.59
C PHE A 68 -6.45 8.37 2.32
N HIS A 69 -6.67 8.37 3.64
CA HIS A 69 -6.98 7.16 4.41
C HIS A 69 -8.33 6.55 4.03
N ILE A 70 -9.36 7.38 3.83
CA ILE A 70 -10.68 6.93 3.39
C ILE A 70 -10.59 6.26 2.01
N PHE A 71 -9.93 6.90 1.04
CA PHE A 71 -9.75 6.33 -0.29
C PHE A 71 -8.90 5.06 -0.26
N GLY A 72 -7.82 5.06 0.52
CA GLY A 72 -6.97 3.90 0.75
C GLY A 72 -7.71 2.70 1.33
N SER A 73 -8.69 2.92 2.22
CA SER A 73 -9.54 1.87 2.78
C SER A 73 -10.39 1.17 1.72
N LEU A 74 -10.89 1.91 0.73
CA LEU A 74 -11.66 1.35 -0.38
C LEU A 74 -10.76 0.46 -1.27
N VAL A 75 -9.56 0.93 -1.59
CA VAL A 75 -8.57 0.17 -2.38
C VAL A 75 -8.13 -1.09 -1.62
N TYR A 76 -7.85 -0.96 -0.33
CA TYR A 76 -7.46 -2.08 0.52
C TYR A 76 -8.55 -3.15 0.61
N ASN A 77 -9.81 -2.74 0.81
CA ASN A 77 -10.94 -3.67 0.84
C ASN A 77 -11.09 -4.45 -0.47
N GLN A 78 -10.95 -3.77 -1.62
CA GLN A 78 -10.99 -4.42 -2.92
C GLN A 78 -9.85 -5.45 -3.07
N ASN A 79 -8.65 -5.10 -2.64
CA ASN A 79 -7.51 -6.00 -2.66
C ASN A 79 -7.73 -7.26 -1.80
N LEU A 80 -8.27 -7.09 -0.60
CA LEU A 80 -8.64 -8.23 0.27
C LEU A 80 -9.70 -9.14 -0.39
N PHE A 81 -10.69 -8.55 -1.05
CA PHE A 81 -11.72 -9.30 -1.76
C PHE A 81 -11.13 -10.13 -2.90
N MET A 82 -10.25 -9.54 -3.71
CA MET A 82 -9.56 -10.24 -4.78
C MET A 82 -8.70 -11.41 -4.26
N LYS A 83 -7.97 -11.17 -3.19
CA LYS A 83 -7.13 -12.19 -2.55
C LYS A 83 -7.96 -13.39 -2.06
N LYS A 84 -9.10 -13.14 -1.43
CA LYS A 84 -10.00 -14.20 -0.95
C LYS A 84 -10.60 -15.05 -2.08
N ASN A 85 -10.82 -14.46 -3.24
CA ASN A 85 -11.41 -15.14 -4.40
C ASN A 85 -10.37 -15.75 -5.35
N GLY A 86 -9.11 -15.84 -4.94
CA GLY A 86 -8.03 -16.41 -5.78
C GLY A 86 -7.71 -15.60 -7.04
N LYS A 87 -8.29 -14.39 -7.17
CA LYS A 87 -8.12 -13.51 -8.34
C LYS A 87 -6.92 -12.57 -8.22
N ALA A 88 -6.24 -12.55 -7.06
CA ALA A 88 -5.08 -11.71 -6.82
C ALA A 88 -3.80 -12.49 -7.14
N ASN A 89 -3.33 -12.40 -8.36
CA ASN A 89 -1.96 -12.80 -8.68
C ASN A 89 -1.05 -11.59 -8.51
N HIS A 90 -0.49 -11.43 -7.29
CA HIS A 90 0.36 -10.29 -6.92
C HIS A 90 1.66 -10.16 -7.72
N PHE A 91 1.98 -11.15 -8.54
CA PHE A 91 3.22 -11.20 -9.32
C PHE A 91 3.04 -10.76 -10.78
N ARG A 92 1.83 -10.35 -11.19
CA ARG A 92 1.58 -9.84 -12.54
C ARG A 92 1.69 -8.32 -12.56
N ASP A 93 2.38 -7.78 -13.56
CA ASP A 93 2.45 -6.33 -13.79
C ASP A 93 1.07 -5.68 -13.96
N GLU A 94 0.11 -6.49 -14.42
CA GLU A 94 -1.30 -6.11 -14.63
C GLU A 94 -2.14 -6.13 -13.34
N TRP A 95 -1.59 -6.59 -12.21
CA TRP A 95 -2.33 -6.69 -10.94
C TRP A 95 -3.07 -5.39 -10.58
N TRP A 96 -2.45 -4.25 -10.82
CA TRP A 96 -3.09 -2.97 -10.57
C TRP A 96 -4.26 -2.70 -11.50
N GLN A 97 -4.13 -3.07 -12.77
CA GLN A 97 -5.21 -2.97 -13.76
C GLN A 97 -6.35 -3.91 -13.38
N ASP A 98 -6.05 -5.11 -12.93
CA ASP A 98 -7.04 -6.07 -12.45
C ASP A 98 -7.85 -5.50 -11.28
N ILE A 99 -7.23 -4.82 -10.30
CA ILE A 99 -7.93 -4.17 -9.21
C ILE A 99 -8.87 -3.07 -9.71
N VAL A 100 -8.44 -2.28 -10.68
CA VAL A 100 -9.17 -1.12 -11.19
C VAL A 100 -10.32 -1.53 -12.12
N HIS A 101 -10.09 -2.53 -12.98
CA HIS A 101 -11.01 -2.91 -14.06
C HIS A 101 -11.95 -4.08 -13.73
N MET A 102 -11.79 -4.73 -12.57
CA MET A 102 -12.70 -5.83 -12.21
C MET A 102 -14.14 -5.38 -12.05
N GLY A 103 -15.06 -6.08 -12.72
CA GLY A 103 -16.50 -5.86 -12.64
C GLY A 103 -17.08 -6.08 -11.24
N ASP A 104 -16.53 -7.06 -10.50
CA ASP A 104 -16.99 -7.44 -9.15
C ASP A 104 -16.28 -6.59 -8.08
N LYS A 105 -16.81 -5.41 -7.79
CA LYS A 105 -16.32 -4.56 -6.72
C LYS A 105 -17.09 -4.81 -5.44
N LYS A 106 -16.39 -5.16 -4.36
CA LYS A 106 -17.01 -5.26 -3.03
C LYS A 106 -16.90 -3.90 -2.32
N GLY A 107 -18.03 -3.20 -2.26
CA GLY A 107 -18.12 -1.95 -1.49
C GLY A 107 -18.07 -2.18 0.02
N ILE A 108 -17.71 -1.13 0.77
CA ILE A 108 -17.78 -1.08 2.23
C ILE A 108 -18.60 0.12 2.71
N SER A 109 -19.19 0.01 3.90
CA SER A 109 -20.01 1.07 4.49
C SER A 109 -19.16 2.22 5.03
N ALA A 110 -19.74 3.41 5.17
CA ALA A 110 -19.11 4.53 5.84
C ALA A 110 -18.78 4.22 7.32
N MET A 111 -19.55 3.34 7.96
CA MET A 111 -19.26 2.86 9.32
C MET A 111 -17.98 2.04 9.34
N THR A 112 -17.88 1.04 8.45
CA THR A 112 -16.67 0.22 8.34
C THR A 112 -15.42 1.06 8.04
N ILE A 113 -15.53 2.09 7.20
CA ILE A 113 -14.42 3.01 6.94
C ILE A 113 -14.06 3.78 8.21
N SER A 114 -15.04 4.27 8.96
CA SER A 114 -14.83 4.94 10.25
C SER A 114 -14.09 4.04 11.25
N ASP A 115 -14.52 2.78 11.37
CA ASP A 115 -13.91 1.81 12.27
C ASP A 115 -12.46 1.48 11.88
N LEU A 116 -12.19 1.34 10.57
CA LEU A 116 -10.86 1.05 10.05
C LEU A 116 -9.87 2.21 10.19
N THR A 117 -10.36 3.45 10.06
CA THR A 117 -9.49 4.63 9.99
C THR A 117 -9.45 5.42 11.29
N GLY A 118 -10.39 5.21 12.22
CA GLY A 118 -10.59 6.04 13.39
C GLY A 118 -11.17 7.44 13.09
N ILE A 119 -11.49 7.72 11.81
CA ILE A 119 -12.06 9.02 11.41
C ILE A 119 -13.56 9.03 11.76
N PRO A 120 -14.06 10.09 12.43
CA PRO A 120 -15.48 10.18 12.78
C PRO A 120 -16.39 9.99 11.56
N ARG A 121 -17.46 9.18 11.71
CA ARG A 121 -18.39 8.82 10.63
C ARG A 121 -18.95 10.04 9.87
N PRO A 122 -19.35 11.16 10.51
CA PRO A 122 -19.80 12.34 9.77
C PRO A 122 -18.73 12.89 8.83
N THR A 123 -17.47 12.90 9.26
CA THR A 123 -16.32 13.30 8.42
C THR A 123 -16.13 12.35 7.26
N VAL A 124 -16.21 11.03 7.50
CA VAL A 124 -16.16 10.01 6.44
C VAL A 124 -17.22 10.26 5.38
N ILE A 125 -18.48 10.46 5.80
CA ILE A 125 -19.61 10.71 4.88
C ILE A 125 -19.37 11.98 4.05
N ARG A 126 -18.93 13.08 4.68
CA ARG A 126 -18.63 14.34 3.99
C ARG A 126 -17.52 14.18 2.95
N LYS A 127 -16.47 13.44 3.27
CA LYS A 127 -15.35 13.21 2.36
C LYS A 127 -15.70 12.21 1.25
N LEU A 128 -16.49 11.17 1.54
CA LEU A 128 -17.02 10.26 0.53
C LEU A 128 -17.91 11.00 -0.48
N LYS A 129 -18.70 12.00 -0.03
CA LYS A 129 -19.47 12.84 -0.94
C LYS A 129 -18.56 13.60 -1.91
N LYS A 130 -17.47 14.21 -1.44
CA LYS A 130 -16.48 14.86 -2.31
C LYS A 130 -15.87 13.90 -3.32
N LEU A 131 -15.56 12.65 -2.92
CA LEU A 131 -15.03 11.63 -3.81
C LEU A 131 -16.06 11.15 -4.84
N LEU A 132 -17.35 11.10 -4.48
CA LEU A 132 -18.46 10.82 -5.40
C LEU A 132 -18.62 11.93 -6.43
N ASP A 133 -18.66 13.19 -5.98
CA ASP A 133 -18.77 14.38 -6.85
C ASP A 133 -17.59 14.45 -7.84
N GLY A 134 -16.41 14.07 -7.38
CA GLY A 134 -15.19 13.94 -8.19
C GLY A 134 -15.14 12.70 -9.08
N LYS A 135 -16.17 11.85 -9.12
CA LYS A 135 -16.25 10.61 -9.91
C LYS A 135 -15.14 9.59 -9.61
N ASN A 136 -14.57 9.62 -8.40
CA ASN A 136 -13.52 8.70 -7.96
C ASN A 136 -14.04 7.49 -7.17
N VAL A 137 -15.30 7.57 -6.73
CA VAL A 137 -16.00 6.56 -5.93
C VAL A 137 -17.40 6.38 -6.49
N VAL A 138 -17.96 5.20 -6.32
CA VAL A 138 -19.37 4.90 -6.57
C VAL A 138 -20.02 4.42 -5.29
N LYS A 139 -21.32 4.63 -5.19
CA LYS A 139 -22.18 4.17 -4.10
C LYS A 139 -23.25 3.27 -4.68
N ASP A 140 -23.41 2.07 -4.16
CA ASP A 140 -24.45 1.14 -4.59
C ASP A 140 -25.79 1.36 -3.85
N LYS A 141 -26.80 0.58 -4.25
CA LYS A 141 -28.16 0.61 -3.65
C LYS A 141 -28.19 0.24 -2.15
N ASN A 142 -27.18 -0.45 -1.67
CA ASN A 142 -27.03 -0.85 -0.28
C ASN A 142 -26.21 0.16 0.55
N ASN A 143 -25.94 1.34 0.00
CA ASN A 143 -25.11 2.38 0.61
C ASN A 143 -23.65 1.95 0.84
N LEU A 144 -23.13 1.00 0.07
CA LEU A 144 -21.73 0.59 0.09
C LEU A 144 -20.95 1.41 -0.94
N TYR A 145 -19.73 1.78 -0.55
CA TYR A 145 -18.84 2.58 -1.36
C TYR A 145 -17.71 1.72 -1.90
N SER A 146 -17.40 1.88 -3.18
CA SER A 146 -16.24 1.30 -3.82
C SER A 146 -15.53 2.35 -4.67
N PHE A 147 -14.21 2.22 -4.83
CA PHE A 147 -13.50 3.13 -5.71
C PHE A 147 -13.86 2.85 -7.18
N LYS A 148 -13.69 3.86 -8.01
CA LYS A 148 -13.94 3.80 -9.45
C LYS A 148 -12.65 4.15 -10.19
N ASP A 149 -12.51 3.62 -11.42
CA ASP A 149 -11.50 4.11 -12.36
C ASP A 149 -11.88 5.53 -12.79
N GLY A 150 -11.30 6.49 -12.12
CA GLY A 150 -11.59 7.91 -12.26
C GLY A 150 -10.31 8.74 -12.32
N PRO A 151 -10.44 10.08 -12.38
CA PRO A 151 -9.30 10.97 -12.50
C PRO A 151 -8.22 10.77 -11.44
N LEU A 152 -8.64 10.43 -10.21
CA LEU A 152 -7.71 10.20 -9.10
C LEU A 152 -6.88 8.92 -9.31
N MET A 153 -7.50 7.85 -9.79
CA MET A 153 -6.80 6.59 -10.06
C MET A 153 -5.74 6.76 -11.16
N LYS A 154 -6.03 7.54 -12.19
CA LYS A 154 -5.06 7.88 -13.24
C LYS A 154 -3.83 8.58 -12.65
N LYS A 155 -4.04 9.60 -11.82
CA LYS A 155 -2.94 10.30 -11.12
C LYS A 155 -2.14 9.37 -10.20
N PHE A 156 -2.78 8.49 -9.46
CA PHE A 156 -2.08 7.49 -8.64
C PHE A 156 -1.23 6.54 -9.49
N ASN A 157 -1.71 6.19 -10.67
CA ASN A 157 -0.96 5.32 -11.58
C ASN A 157 0.27 6.03 -12.18
N GLU A 158 0.16 7.32 -12.50
CA GLU A 158 1.29 8.13 -13.01
C GLU A 158 2.48 8.16 -12.03
N ILE A 159 2.21 8.28 -10.71
CA ILE A 159 3.27 8.31 -9.70
C ILE A 159 3.68 6.91 -9.21
N ARG A 160 3.05 5.84 -9.70
CA ARG A 160 3.29 4.47 -9.24
C ARG A 160 4.76 4.06 -9.40
N MET A 161 5.34 4.29 -10.58
CA MET A 161 6.71 3.89 -10.86
C MET A 161 7.73 4.63 -9.99
N GLN A 162 7.50 5.91 -9.71
CA GLN A 162 8.34 6.68 -8.79
C GLN A 162 8.31 6.08 -7.37
N ASN A 163 7.15 5.62 -6.91
CA ASN A 163 7.01 4.99 -5.60
C ASN A 163 7.67 3.59 -5.55
N VAL A 164 7.57 2.82 -6.64
CA VAL A 164 8.29 1.52 -6.75
C VAL A 164 9.79 1.75 -6.69
N GLN A 165 10.31 2.74 -7.41
CA GLN A 165 11.73 3.10 -7.38
C GLN A 165 12.17 3.57 -5.99
N ALA A 166 11.38 4.42 -5.33
CA ALA A 166 11.66 4.90 -3.97
C ALA A 166 11.69 3.74 -2.96
N LEU A 167 10.73 2.80 -3.06
CA LEU A 167 10.71 1.60 -2.23
C LEU A 167 11.94 0.72 -2.47
N SER A 168 12.29 0.47 -3.73
CA SER A 168 13.47 -0.31 -4.11
C SER A 168 14.75 0.30 -3.54
N ASN A 169 14.93 1.60 -3.67
CA ASN A 169 16.08 2.31 -3.10
C ASN A 169 16.11 2.22 -1.58
N THR A 170 14.95 2.32 -0.93
CA THR A 170 14.82 2.18 0.54
C THR A 170 15.24 0.78 0.99
N ILE A 171 14.76 -0.26 0.32
CA ILE A 171 15.11 -1.65 0.62
C ILE A 171 16.60 -1.89 0.40
N SER A 172 17.18 -1.37 -0.69
CA SER A 172 18.61 -1.46 -0.97
C SER A 172 19.46 -0.83 0.16
N LYS A 173 19.09 0.39 0.60
CA LYS A 173 19.75 1.06 1.73
C LYS A 173 19.68 0.23 3.02
N ILE A 174 18.51 -0.36 3.31
CA ILE A 174 18.34 -1.18 4.50
C ILE A 174 19.14 -2.47 4.38
N ASN A 175 19.14 -3.14 3.24
CA ASN A 175 19.95 -4.34 3.01
C ASN A 175 21.45 -4.07 3.22
N ASN A 176 21.97 -2.97 2.73
CA ASN A 176 23.37 -2.57 2.93
C ASN A 176 23.73 -2.37 4.41
N ILE A 177 22.74 -2.08 5.27
CA ILE A 177 22.94 -1.94 6.72
C ILE A 177 22.84 -3.28 7.44
N VAL A 178 21.88 -4.14 7.05
CA VAL A 178 21.54 -5.36 7.80
C VAL A 178 22.27 -6.62 7.31
N ILE A 179 22.70 -6.64 6.05
CA ILE A 179 23.49 -7.73 5.49
C ILE A 179 24.97 -7.39 5.69
N ASP A 180 25.66 -8.24 6.44
CA ASP A 180 27.10 -8.15 6.57
C ASP A 180 27.74 -8.65 5.26
N ASN A 181 28.56 -7.83 4.63
CA ASN A 181 29.43 -8.25 3.53
C ASN A 181 30.54 -9.11 4.07
#